data_66e26a6fb1f31eb3e0370c84457ba0e2
#
_entry.id   66e26a6fb1f31eb3e0370c84457ba0e2
#
_cell.length_a   1.000
_cell.length_b   1.000
_cell.length_c   1.000
_cell.angle_alpha   90.00
_cell.angle_beta   90.00
_cell.angle_gamma   90.00
#
_symmetry.space_group_name_H-M   'P 1'
#
loop_
_entity.id
_entity.type
_entity.pdbx_description
1 polymer ?
#
loop_
_entity_poly.entity_id
_entity_poly.type
_entity_poly.pdbx_seq_one_letter_code
_entity_poly.pdbx_strand_id
1 'polypeptide(L)'
;MLHLDIQATLAKAITPSMGIPDQELTALRTSMKRHAEDWLKERTKGQHAWSMDPYNKQMIEHVKEAAMRIKAERIRTVVWIGIGGSGLGPKVIQEIFETPDTVELLVIDTIDPSVLKTYMDLIDWKSAFVIVASKSGDTLEPMSVFFLCFEKLKESRKEKATERVLALTDPKNGTLRTFCLDQGIPMLPIPSAVGGRFCIFTSVGLLPLAILGGDVSSFVRGAKEMDTLCQHPL
;
A
#
# COMPACT_ATOMS: atom_id res chain seq x y z
N MET A 1 17.65 7.75 13.98
CA MET A 1 16.92 7.46 15.23
C MET A 1 15.72 8.38 15.28
N LEU A 2 14.51 7.85 15.42
CA LEU A 2 13.31 8.68 15.63
C LEU A 2 13.35 9.29 17.03
N HIS A 3 13.13 10.60 17.12
CA HIS A 3 12.99 11.30 18.37
C HIS A 3 11.58 11.88 18.47
N LEU A 4 10.84 11.52 19.52
CA LEU A 4 9.51 12.05 19.79
C LEU A 4 9.63 13.15 20.84
N ASP A 5 9.39 14.39 20.46
CA ASP A 5 9.32 15.53 21.36
C ASP A 5 7.86 15.82 21.72
N ILE A 6 7.51 15.64 22.99
CA ILE A 6 6.18 15.91 23.52
C ILE A 6 6.12 17.21 24.36
N GLN A 7 7.21 18.00 24.43
CA GLN A 7 7.28 19.16 25.33
C GLN A 7 6.14 20.15 25.09
N ALA A 8 5.77 20.38 23.83
CA ALA A 8 4.67 21.27 23.48
C ALA A 8 3.26 20.76 23.90
N THR A 9 3.14 19.56 24.43
CA THR A 9 1.87 19.01 24.96
C THR A 9 1.79 19.07 26.47
N LEU A 10 2.87 19.45 27.16
CA LEU A 10 2.95 19.43 28.62
C LEU A 10 2.40 20.74 29.23
N ALA A 11 1.74 20.64 30.38
CA ALA A 11 1.16 21.77 31.10
C ALA A 11 2.18 22.87 31.43
N LYS A 12 3.44 22.51 31.67
CA LYS A 12 4.53 23.44 31.90
C LYS A 12 4.95 24.27 30.68
N ALA A 13 4.67 23.77 29.48
CA ALA A 13 5.04 24.44 28.24
C ALA A 13 3.90 25.26 27.64
N ILE A 14 2.65 24.91 27.94
CA ILE A 14 1.47 25.61 27.43
C ILE A 14 0.79 26.38 28.59
N THR A 15 -0.20 25.77 29.21
CA THR A 15 -0.87 26.25 30.44
C THR A 15 -1.36 25.05 31.25
N PRO A 16 -1.52 25.21 32.57
CA PRO A 16 -2.03 24.12 33.43
C PRO A 16 -3.40 23.56 33.02
N SER A 17 -4.24 24.37 32.39
CA SER A 17 -5.58 23.98 31.96
C SER A 17 -5.65 23.36 30.55
N MET A 18 -4.59 23.46 29.75
CA MET A 18 -4.57 23.04 28.35
C MET A 18 -3.58 21.90 28.07
N GLY A 19 -2.57 21.78 28.92
CA GLY A 19 -1.52 20.77 28.75
C GLY A 19 -1.64 19.60 29.72
N ILE A 20 -0.88 18.55 29.47
CA ILE A 20 -0.84 17.34 30.29
C ILE A 20 0.05 17.59 31.53
N PRO A 21 -0.47 17.49 32.76
CA PRO A 21 0.33 17.61 33.97
C PRO A 21 1.32 16.45 34.15
N ASP A 22 2.50 16.73 34.70
CA ASP A 22 3.52 15.70 34.96
C ASP A 22 3.03 14.56 35.85
N GLN A 23 2.10 14.85 36.81
CA GLN A 23 1.47 13.83 37.63
C GLN A 23 0.60 12.86 36.84
N GLU A 24 -0.16 13.37 35.87
CA GLU A 24 -0.99 12.56 34.97
C GLU A 24 -0.13 11.66 34.07
N LEU A 25 0.93 12.20 33.51
CA LEU A 25 1.89 11.44 32.73
C LEU A 25 2.52 10.28 33.55
N THR A 26 2.85 10.57 34.81
CA THR A 26 3.41 9.55 35.71
C THR A 26 2.38 8.48 36.06
N ALA A 27 1.13 8.86 36.32
CA ALA A 27 0.04 7.92 36.59
C ALA A 27 -0.28 7.01 35.37
N LEU A 28 -0.13 7.52 34.14
CA LEU A 28 -0.35 6.75 32.92
C LEU A 28 0.73 5.68 32.65
N ARG A 29 1.94 5.82 33.18
CA ARG A 29 3.05 4.88 32.92
C ARG A 29 2.69 3.42 33.18
N THR A 30 2.01 3.14 34.29
CA THR A 30 1.62 1.78 34.68
C THR A 30 0.58 1.20 33.70
N SER A 31 -0.41 2.00 33.29
CA SER A 31 -1.41 1.56 32.35
C SER A 31 -0.85 1.39 30.95
N MET A 32 0.05 2.29 30.52
CA MET A 32 0.76 2.19 29.24
C MET A 32 1.61 0.93 29.14
N LYS A 33 2.35 0.58 30.21
CA LYS A 33 3.11 -0.66 30.25
C LYS A 33 2.21 -1.88 30.09
N ARG A 34 1.09 -1.93 30.83
CA ARG A 34 0.12 -3.03 30.71
C ARG A 34 -0.45 -3.12 29.29
N HIS A 35 -0.86 -2.00 28.70
CA HIS A 35 -1.39 -1.99 27.34
C HIS A 35 -0.36 -2.44 26.30
N ALA A 36 0.91 -2.07 26.46
CA ALA A 36 1.98 -2.56 25.59
C ALA A 36 2.19 -4.08 25.72
N GLU A 37 2.16 -4.61 26.93
CA GLU A 37 2.23 -6.06 27.17
C GLU A 37 1.03 -6.81 26.59
N ASP A 38 -0.17 -6.26 26.72
CA ASP A 38 -1.39 -6.87 26.17
C ASP A 38 -1.37 -6.82 24.65
N TRP A 39 -0.92 -5.72 24.03
CA TRP A 39 -0.75 -5.62 22.60
C TRP A 39 0.25 -6.67 22.06
N LEU A 40 1.37 -6.89 22.74
CA LEU A 40 2.34 -7.94 22.36
C LEU A 40 1.71 -9.34 22.44
N LYS A 41 0.92 -9.62 23.48
CA LYS A 41 0.17 -10.90 23.60
C LYS A 41 -0.86 -11.08 22.49
N GLU A 42 -1.58 -10.02 22.12
CA GLU A 42 -2.55 -10.05 21.02
C GLU A 42 -1.86 -10.30 19.68
N ARG A 43 -0.73 -9.65 19.46
CA ARG A 43 0.11 -9.85 18.27
C ARG A 43 0.58 -11.31 18.13
N THR A 44 1.01 -11.95 19.23
CA THR A 44 1.40 -13.37 19.20
C THR A 44 0.27 -14.32 18.88
N LYS A 45 -0.99 -13.89 19.10
CA LYS A 45 -2.21 -14.63 18.73
C LYS A 45 -2.67 -14.36 17.29
N GLY A 46 -1.88 -13.61 16.50
CA GLY A 46 -2.18 -13.26 15.11
C GLY A 46 -3.10 -12.05 14.94
N GLN A 47 -3.43 -11.35 16.02
CA GLN A 47 -4.04 -10.03 15.94
C GLN A 47 -3.01 -9.00 15.47
N HIS A 48 -3.47 -7.86 14.95
CA HIS A 48 -2.57 -6.83 14.41
C HIS A 48 -1.62 -7.34 13.31
N ALA A 49 -2.13 -8.20 12.41
CA ALA A 49 -1.36 -8.86 11.36
C ALA A 49 -0.51 -7.90 10.52
N TRP A 50 -0.97 -6.66 10.31
CA TRP A 50 -0.25 -5.60 9.61
C TRP A 50 1.14 -5.32 10.18
N SER A 51 1.34 -5.51 11.48
CA SER A 51 2.64 -5.28 12.14
C SER A 51 3.69 -6.35 11.79
N MET A 52 3.25 -7.47 11.20
CA MET A 52 4.12 -8.56 10.75
C MET A 52 4.49 -8.47 9.28
N ASP A 53 3.81 -7.62 8.49
CA ASP A 53 4.08 -7.47 7.06
C ASP A 53 5.54 -7.09 6.75
N PRO A 54 6.22 -6.20 7.52
CA PRO A 54 7.63 -5.91 7.32
C PRO A 54 8.56 -7.13 7.44
N TYR A 55 8.12 -8.20 8.08
CA TYR A 55 8.88 -9.44 8.26
C TYR A 55 8.57 -10.51 7.21
N ASN A 56 7.60 -10.29 6.34
CA ASN A 56 7.20 -11.22 5.29
C ASN A 56 8.20 -11.19 4.12
N LYS A 57 9.28 -11.94 4.24
CA LYS A 57 10.36 -12.02 3.23
C LYS A 57 9.84 -12.45 1.87
N GLN A 58 8.94 -13.45 1.82
CA GLN A 58 8.41 -13.98 0.56
C GLN A 58 7.62 -12.91 -0.21
N MET A 59 6.75 -12.17 0.47
CA MET A 59 6.00 -11.07 -0.14
C MET A 59 6.95 -9.99 -0.67
N ILE A 60 7.98 -9.62 0.11
CA ILE A 60 8.97 -8.61 -0.29
C ILE A 60 9.70 -9.03 -1.56
N GLU A 61 10.13 -10.28 -1.67
CA GLU A 61 10.82 -10.79 -2.86
C GLU A 61 9.87 -10.84 -4.07
N HIS A 62 8.63 -11.33 -3.92
CA HIS A 62 7.65 -11.31 -5.01
C HIS A 62 7.36 -9.89 -5.52
N VAL A 63 7.33 -8.89 -4.62
CA VAL A 63 7.18 -7.48 -5.01
C VAL A 63 8.36 -7.00 -5.83
N LYS A 64 9.59 -7.31 -5.40
CA LYS A 64 10.81 -6.94 -6.14
C LYS A 64 10.86 -7.59 -7.52
N GLU A 65 10.53 -8.87 -7.61
CA GLU A 65 10.46 -9.61 -8.89
C GLU A 65 9.42 -8.99 -9.83
N ALA A 66 8.23 -8.68 -9.33
CA ALA A 66 7.18 -8.04 -10.11
C ALA A 66 7.62 -6.65 -10.61
N ALA A 67 8.24 -5.83 -9.75
CA ALA A 67 8.74 -4.53 -10.13
C ALA A 67 9.87 -4.62 -11.18
N MET A 68 10.80 -5.57 -11.03
CA MET A 68 11.86 -5.81 -12.03
C MET A 68 11.27 -6.20 -13.39
N ARG A 69 10.25 -7.07 -13.40
CA ARG A 69 9.56 -7.47 -14.63
C ARG A 69 8.90 -6.26 -15.32
N ILE A 70 8.18 -5.43 -14.55
CA ILE A 70 7.54 -4.22 -15.08
C ILE A 70 8.57 -3.25 -15.65
N LYS A 71 9.69 -3.03 -14.95
CA LYS A 71 10.77 -2.14 -15.41
C LYS A 71 11.52 -2.64 -16.65
N ALA A 72 11.64 -3.95 -16.82
CA ALA A 72 12.29 -4.55 -17.98
C ALA A 72 11.51 -4.30 -19.29
N GLU A 73 10.22 -4.01 -19.18
CA GLU A 73 9.37 -3.68 -20.30
C GLU A 73 9.31 -2.16 -20.44
N ARG A 74 9.52 -1.62 -21.62
CA ARG A 74 9.53 -0.17 -21.91
C ARG A 74 8.19 0.51 -21.59
N ILE A 75 7.82 0.50 -20.29
CA ILE A 75 6.61 1.10 -19.72
C ILE A 75 6.87 2.60 -19.52
N ARG A 76 5.92 3.44 -19.91
CA ARG A 76 5.93 4.87 -19.61
C ARG A 76 5.01 5.22 -18.48
N THR A 77 3.83 4.61 -18.42
CA THR A 77 2.82 4.89 -17.41
C THR A 77 2.36 3.59 -16.74
N VAL A 78 2.44 3.54 -15.43
CA VAL A 78 1.78 2.51 -14.62
C VAL A 78 0.46 3.08 -14.12
N VAL A 79 -0.64 2.52 -14.60
CA VAL A 79 -1.99 2.87 -14.17
C VAL A 79 -2.34 2.04 -12.95
N TRP A 80 -2.37 2.68 -11.79
CA TRP A 80 -2.73 2.04 -10.53
C TRP A 80 -4.20 2.29 -10.21
N ILE A 81 -4.99 1.24 -10.12
CA ILE A 81 -6.42 1.30 -9.82
C ILE A 81 -6.63 0.79 -8.40
N GLY A 82 -7.12 1.65 -7.51
CA GLY A 82 -7.39 1.27 -6.12
C GLY A 82 -8.05 2.38 -5.34
N ILE A 83 -9.02 2.04 -4.49
CA ILE A 83 -9.81 3.00 -3.71
C ILE A 83 -9.51 2.84 -2.22
N GLY A 84 -9.64 3.93 -1.47
CA GLY A 84 -9.33 3.96 -0.04
C GLY A 84 -7.88 3.57 0.25
N GLY A 85 -7.64 2.60 1.12
CA GLY A 85 -6.28 2.15 1.46
C GLY A 85 -5.49 1.61 0.28
N SER A 86 -6.16 1.04 -0.73
CA SER A 86 -5.53 0.54 -1.95
C SER A 86 -5.07 1.65 -2.92
N GLY A 87 -5.55 2.89 -2.75
CA GLY A 87 -5.15 4.05 -3.53
C GLY A 87 -4.28 5.04 -2.76
N LEU A 88 -4.60 5.30 -1.47
CA LEU A 88 -3.90 6.32 -0.67
C LEU A 88 -2.43 5.99 -0.42
N GLY A 89 -2.11 4.73 -0.11
CA GLY A 89 -0.72 4.31 0.05
C GLY A 89 0.13 4.55 -1.19
N PRO A 90 -0.29 4.06 -2.37
CA PRO A 90 0.36 4.37 -3.65
C PRO A 90 0.51 5.86 -3.94
N LYS A 91 -0.51 6.69 -3.65
CA LYS A 91 -0.41 8.17 -3.81
C LYS A 91 0.68 8.77 -2.94
N VAL A 92 0.76 8.38 -1.68
CA VAL A 92 1.84 8.86 -0.78
C VAL A 92 3.21 8.44 -1.31
N ILE A 93 3.35 7.22 -1.79
CA ILE A 93 4.60 6.74 -2.39
C ILE A 93 4.91 7.53 -3.67
N GLN A 94 3.92 7.80 -4.50
CA GLN A 94 4.06 8.63 -5.70
C GLN A 94 4.61 10.02 -5.35
N GLU A 95 3.98 10.73 -4.44
CA GLU A 95 4.36 12.08 -4.02
C GLU A 95 5.81 12.17 -3.50
N ILE A 96 6.31 11.10 -2.90
CA ILE A 96 7.66 11.08 -2.31
C ILE A 96 8.74 10.65 -3.32
N PHE A 97 8.44 9.69 -4.20
CA PHE A 97 9.44 8.97 -4.99
C PHE A 97 9.34 9.21 -6.50
N GLU A 98 8.23 9.78 -7.00
CA GLU A 98 8.12 10.07 -8.43
C GLU A 98 9.01 11.24 -8.82
N THR A 99 9.77 11.06 -9.88
CA THR A 99 10.64 12.08 -10.45
C THR A 99 10.53 12.04 -11.98
N PRO A 100 11.00 13.06 -12.72
CA PRO A 100 10.97 13.04 -14.19
C PRO A 100 11.69 11.85 -14.83
N ASP A 101 12.63 11.22 -14.11
CA ASP A 101 13.40 10.08 -14.59
C ASP A 101 12.75 8.73 -14.26
N THR A 102 11.68 8.71 -13.47
CA THR A 102 10.94 7.48 -13.15
C THR A 102 9.82 7.23 -14.16
N VAL A 103 9.26 6.00 -14.13
CA VAL A 103 8.00 5.74 -14.79
C VAL A 103 6.89 6.58 -14.11
N GLU A 104 5.97 7.11 -14.90
CA GLU A 104 4.81 7.81 -14.38
C GLU A 104 3.88 6.82 -13.65
N LEU A 105 3.49 7.12 -12.40
CA LEU A 105 2.52 6.35 -11.64
C LEU A 105 1.19 7.10 -11.58
N LEU A 106 0.22 6.72 -12.39
CA LEU A 106 -1.10 7.32 -12.43
C LEU A 106 -2.07 6.56 -11.52
N VAL A 107 -2.40 7.13 -10.36
CA VAL A 107 -3.32 6.49 -9.41
C VAL A 107 -4.76 6.93 -9.66
N ILE A 108 -5.61 5.96 -10.04
CA ILE A 108 -7.06 6.17 -10.27
C ILE A 108 -7.82 5.64 -9.05
N ASP A 109 -8.36 6.54 -8.26
CA ASP A 109 -9.13 6.25 -7.04
C ASP A 109 -10.55 6.86 -7.07
N THR A 110 -11.07 7.11 -8.24
CA THR A 110 -12.39 7.68 -8.48
C THR A 110 -13.11 6.95 -9.59
N ILE A 111 -14.45 7.03 -9.58
CA ILE A 111 -15.33 6.57 -10.65
C ILE A 111 -16.01 7.73 -11.37
N ASP A 112 -15.61 8.99 -11.09
CA ASP A 112 -16.19 10.16 -11.77
C ASP A 112 -15.90 10.09 -13.27
N PRO A 113 -16.95 10.10 -14.13
CA PRO A 113 -16.78 9.89 -15.56
C PRO A 113 -15.93 10.97 -16.24
N SER A 114 -15.99 12.22 -15.75
CA SER A 114 -15.24 13.34 -16.33
C SER A 114 -13.75 13.21 -16.05
N VAL A 115 -13.42 12.82 -14.82
CA VAL A 115 -12.02 12.56 -14.40
C VAL A 115 -11.49 11.32 -15.12
N LEU A 116 -12.26 10.23 -15.15
CA LEU A 116 -11.88 9.01 -15.86
C LEU A 116 -11.64 9.26 -17.34
N LYS A 117 -12.52 10.04 -18.00
CA LYS A 117 -12.32 10.39 -19.41
C LYS A 117 -10.97 11.09 -19.60
N THR A 118 -10.66 12.06 -18.75
CA THR A 118 -9.39 12.79 -18.84
C THR A 118 -8.19 11.83 -18.72
N TYR A 119 -8.21 10.92 -17.75
CA TYR A 119 -7.15 9.92 -17.59
C TYR A 119 -7.06 8.97 -18.80
N MET A 120 -8.20 8.46 -19.29
CA MET A 120 -8.23 7.56 -20.44
C MET A 120 -7.67 8.21 -21.72
N ASP A 121 -7.88 9.52 -21.90
CA ASP A 121 -7.41 10.28 -23.06
C ASP A 121 -5.89 10.59 -22.97
N LEU A 122 -5.32 10.68 -21.75
CA LEU A 122 -3.89 10.97 -21.52
C LEU A 122 -2.99 9.73 -21.62
N ILE A 123 -3.51 8.54 -21.33
CA ILE A 123 -2.74 7.31 -21.28
C ILE A 123 -2.37 6.81 -22.69
N ASP A 124 -1.06 6.66 -22.94
CA ASP A 124 -0.60 5.86 -24.10
C ASP A 124 -0.70 4.36 -23.80
N TRP A 125 -1.81 3.74 -24.18
CA TRP A 125 -2.09 2.33 -23.93
C TRP A 125 -1.11 1.35 -24.56
N LYS A 126 -0.26 1.78 -25.49
CA LYS A 126 0.81 0.94 -26.06
C LYS A 126 1.95 0.75 -25.08
N SER A 127 2.20 1.75 -24.24
CA SER A 127 3.28 1.77 -23.25
C SER A 127 2.77 1.75 -21.80
N ALA A 128 1.47 1.53 -21.58
CA ALA A 128 0.86 1.43 -20.27
C ALA A 128 0.99 0.03 -19.67
N PHE A 129 1.03 -0.02 -18.34
CA PHE A 129 0.89 -1.22 -17.52
C PHE A 129 -0.20 -0.98 -16.46
N VAL A 130 -1.16 -1.86 -16.33
CA VAL A 130 -2.30 -1.71 -15.42
C VAL A 130 -2.11 -2.56 -14.17
N ILE A 131 -2.23 -1.94 -13.02
CA ILE A 131 -2.25 -2.61 -11.72
C ILE A 131 -3.61 -2.35 -11.07
N VAL A 132 -4.34 -3.40 -10.74
CA VAL A 132 -5.60 -3.30 -10.01
C VAL A 132 -5.44 -3.85 -8.61
N ALA A 133 -5.72 -3.02 -7.59
CA ALA A 133 -5.62 -3.37 -6.19
C ALA A 133 -7.00 -3.35 -5.51
N SER A 134 -7.56 -4.53 -5.26
CA SER A 134 -8.81 -4.71 -4.53
C SER A 134 -8.68 -5.91 -3.60
N LYS A 135 -8.61 -5.66 -2.28
CA LYS A 135 -8.43 -6.71 -1.29
C LYS A 135 -9.54 -7.77 -1.36
N SER A 136 -10.81 -7.38 -1.37
CA SER A 136 -11.93 -8.32 -1.50
C SER A 136 -12.05 -8.89 -2.92
N GLY A 137 -11.57 -8.15 -3.92
CA GLY A 137 -11.79 -8.46 -5.31
C GLY A 137 -13.23 -8.24 -5.82
N ASP A 138 -14.12 -7.73 -4.94
CA ASP A 138 -15.56 -7.54 -5.22
C ASP A 138 -16.00 -6.08 -5.13
N THR A 139 -15.09 -5.16 -4.79
CA THR A 139 -15.41 -3.73 -4.72
C THR A 139 -15.75 -3.21 -6.11
N LEU A 140 -16.96 -2.66 -6.27
CA LEU A 140 -17.53 -2.30 -7.58
C LEU A 140 -16.68 -1.24 -8.29
N GLU A 141 -16.23 -0.21 -7.58
CA GLU A 141 -15.55 0.94 -8.15
C GLU A 141 -14.22 0.54 -8.83
N PRO A 142 -13.25 -0.09 -8.14
CA PRO A 142 -11.99 -0.47 -8.80
C PRO A 142 -12.21 -1.53 -9.87
N MET A 143 -13.21 -2.40 -9.73
CA MET A 143 -13.55 -3.40 -10.76
C MET A 143 -14.06 -2.72 -12.03
N SER A 144 -14.97 -1.74 -11.90
CA SER A 144 -15.51 -0.99 -13.04
C SER A 144 -14.42 -0.24 -13.81
N VAL A 145 -13.54 0.47 -13.07
CA VAL A 145 -12.39 1.17 -13.67
C VAL A 145 -11.42 0.19 -14.32
N PHE A 146 -11.15 -0.94 -13.66
CA PHE A 146 -10.28 -1.98 -14.21
C PHE A 146 -10.78 -2.51 -15.54
N PHE A 147 -12.06 -2.85 -15.66
CA PHE A 147 -12.62 -3.34 -16.92
C PHE A 147 -12.54 -2.31 -18.04
N LEU A 148 -12.78 -1.02 -17.75
CA LEU A 148 -12.56 0.05 -18.72
C LEU A 148 -11.11 0.11 -19.22
N CYS A 149 -10.15 0.09 -18.32
CA CYS A 149 -8.72 0.08 -18.65
C CYS A 149 -8.32 -1.20 -19.40
N PHE A 150 -8.86 -2.33 -19.01
CA PHE A 150 -8.57 -3.61 -19.65
C PHE A 150 -9.07 -3.67 -21.09
N GLU A 151 -10.26 -3.12 -21.36
CA GLU A 151 -10.76 -2.99 -22.75
C GLU A 151 -9.83 -2.10 -23.59
N LYS A 152 -9.35 -0.97 -23.04
CA LYS A 152 -8.37 -0.12 -23.73
C LYS A 152 -7.04 -0.85 -24.02
N LEU A 153 -6.56 -1.67 -23.07
CA LEU A 153 -5.43 -2.54 -23.34
C LEU A 153 -5.70 -3.55 -24.44
N LYS A 154 -6.88 -4.17 -24.48
CA LYS A 154 -7.26 -5.11 -25.55
C LYS A 154 -7.32 -4.43 -26.92
N GLU A 155 -7.93 -3.23 -26.99
CA GLU A 155 -7.94 -2.42 -28.22
C GLU A 155 -6.51 -2.18 -28.76
N SER A 156 -5.58 -1.86 -27.86
CA SER A 156 -4.19 -1.52 -28.18
C SER A 156 -3.28 -2.72 -28.41
N ARG A 157 -3.44 -3.81 -27.65
CA ARG A 157 -2.46 -4.93 -27.55
C ARG A 157 -3.03 -6.28 -27.95
N LYS A 158 -4.33 -6.40 -28.18
CA LYS A 158 -5.04 -7.64 -28.55
C LYS A 158 -4.77 -8.76 -27.55
N GLU A 159 -4.35 -9.91 -28.03
CA GLU A 159 -4.04 -11.12 -27.24
C GLU A 159 -2.98 -10.91 -26.14
N LYS A 160 -2.13 -9.89 -26.29
CA LYS A 160 -1.07 -9.58 -25.32
C LYS A 160 -1.50 -8.60 -24.23
N ALA A 161 -2.79 -8.28 -24.13
CA ALA A 161 -3.29 -7.34 -23.12
C ALA A 161 -3.02 -7.83 -21.69
N THR A 162 -3.18 -9.14 -21.43
CA THR A 162 -2.97 -9.74 -20.11
C THR A 162 -1.53 -9.70 -19.62
N GLU A 163 -0.55 -9.62 -20.53
CA GLU A 163 0.87 -9.45 -20.20
C GLU A 163 1.15 -8.09 -19.55
N ARG A 164 0.26 -7.12 -19.70
CA ARG A 164 0.34 -5.75 -19.20
C ARG A 164 -0.58 -5.49 -18.01
N VAL A 165 -0.97 -6.54 -17.31
CA VAL A 165 -1.84 -6.46 -16.12
C VAL A 165 -1.21 -7.22 -14.97
N LEU A 166 -1.35 -6.67 -13.77
CA LEU A 166 -1.08 -7.32 -12.50
C LEU A 166 -2.20 -7.01 -11.53
N ALA A 167 -2.76 -8.02 -10.88
CA ALA A 167 -3.77 -7.81 -9.85
C ALA A 167 -3.21 -8.02 -8.45
N LEU A 168 -3.64 -7.17 -7.52
CA LEU A 168 -3.39 -7.31 -6.10
C LEU A 168 -4.72 -7.60 -5.41
N THR A 169 -4.89 -8.81 -4.87
CA THR A 169 -6.19 -9.22 -4.32
C THR A 169 -6.05 -10.31 -3.25
N ASP A 170 -7.17 -10.74 -2.67
CA ASP A 170 -7.20 -11.87 -1.72
C ASP A 170 -6.60 -13.13 -2.35
N PRO A 171 -5.76 -13.88 -1.61
CA PRO A 171 -5.11 -15.09 -2.13
C PRO A 171 -6.06 -16.27 -2.38
N LYS A 172 -7.30 -16.21 -1.88
CA LYS A 172 -8.23 -17.36 -1.92
C LYS A 172 -9.55 -17.06 -2.63
N ASN A 173 -10.10 -15.85 -2.47
CA ASN A 173 -11.48 -15.53 -2.84
C ASN A 173 -11.58 -14.24 -3.66
N GLY A 174 -12.76 -13.97 -4.23
CA GLY A 174 -13.11 -12.71 -4.89
C GLY A 174 -13.23 -12.84 -6.40
N THR A 175 -14.11 -12.01 -6.96
CA THR A 175 -14.40 -11.95 -8.40
C THR A 175 -13.16 -11.57 -9.22
N LEU A 176 -12.36 -10.62 -8.74
CA LEU A 176 -11.12 -10.22 -9.41
C LEU A 176 -10.15 -11.41 -9.52
N ARG A 177 -10.03 -12.20 -8.46
CA ARG A 177 -9.18 -13.39 -8.47
C ARG A 177 -9.67 -14.42 -9.50
N THR A 178 -10.96 -14.72 -9.51
CA THR A 178 -11.55 -15.66 -10.47
C THR A 178 -11.29 -15.18 -11.90
N PHE A 179 -11.58 -13.91 -12.18
CA PHE A 179 -11.30 -13.32 -13.49
C PHE A 179 -9.83 -13.43 -13.89
N CYS A 180 -8.90 -13.15 -12.97
CA CYS A 180 -7.48 -13.22 -13.25
C CYS A 180 -7.02 -14.66 -13.55
N LEU A 181 -7.56 -15.66 -12.85
CA LEU A 181 -7.29 -17.08 -13.14
C LEU A 181 -7.78 -17.48 -14.53
N ASP A 182 -8.99 -17.07 -14.88
CA ASP A 182 -9.59 -17.38 -16.18
C ASP A 182 -8.84 -16.72 -17.35
N GLN A 183 -8.29 -15.54 -17.13
CA GLN A 183 -7.57 -14.78 -18.16
C GLN A 183 -6.04 -15.01 -18.13
N GLY A 184 -5.51 -15.79 -17.19
CA GLY A 184 -4.06 -15.98 -17.04
C GLY A 184 -3.31 -14.73 -16.57
N ILE A 185 -3.99 -13.81 -15.87
CA ILE A 185 -3.39 -12.57 -15.34
C ILE A 185 -2.63 -12.89 -14.03
N PRO A 186 -1.35 -12.47 -13.91
CA PRO A 186 -0.59 -12.67 -12.70
C PRO A 186 -1.16 -11.88 -11.51
N MET A 187 -0.98 -12.43 -10.31
CA MET A 187 -1.51 -11.83 -9.08
C MET A 187 -0.45 -11.79 -7.97
N LEU A 188 -0.50 -10.73 -7.15
CA LEU A 188 0.16 -10.68 -5.85
C LEU A 188 -0.90 -10.69 -4.74
N PRO A 189 -0.66 -11.40 -3.63
CA PRO A 189 -1.62 -11.46 -2.54
C PRO A 189 -1.67 -10.16 -1.73
N ILE A 190 -2.88 -9.76 -1.33
CA ILE A 190 -3.11 -8.83 -0.22
C ILE A 190 -3.55 -9.70 0.97
N PRO A 191 -2.83 -9.70 2.09
CA PRO A 191 -3.20 -10.52 3.24
C PRO A 191 -4.60 -10.18 3.76
N SER A 192 -5.49 -11.17 3.87
CA SER A 192 -6.90 -10.94 4.27
C SER A 192 -7.04 -10.37 5.68
N ALA A 193 -6.10 -10.69 6.57
CA ALA A 193 -6.06 -10.20 7.95
C ALA A 193 -5.59 -8.74 8.09
N VAL A 194 -5.07 -8.12 7.01
CA VAL A 194 -4.58 -6.73 7.02
C VAL A 194 -5.71 -5.79 6.59
N GLY A 195 -6.05 -4.82 7.44
CA GLY A 195 -7.02 -3.77 7.11
C GLY A 195 -6.49 -2.83 6.02
N GLY A 196 -7.39 -2.28 5.18
CA GLY A 196 -7.00 -1.40 4.07
C GLY A 196 -6.13 -0.21 4.50
N ARG A 197 -6.39 0.38 5.67
CA ARG A 197 -5.61 1.51 6.21
C ARG A 197 -4.20 1.14 6.68
N PHE A 198 -3.87 -0.13 6.79
CA PHE A 198 -2.61 -0.65 7.33
C PHE A 198 -1.77 -1.39 6.27
N CYS A 199 -2.13 -1.28 4.99
CA CYS A 199 -1.56 -2.09 3.91
C CYS A 199 -0.26 -1.54 3.29
N ILE A 200 0.32 -0.46 3.83
CA ILE A 200 1.51 0.18 3.23
C ILE A 200 2.72 -0.76 3.16
N PHE A 201 2.86 -1.70 4.09
CA PHE A 201 3.92 -2.71 4.10
C PHE A 201 3.54 -4.02 3.40
N THR A 202 2.38 -4.07 2.75
CA THR A 202 1.99 -5.16 1.83
C THR A 202 2.44 -4.84 0.40
N SER A 203 2.11 -5.71 -0.54
CA SER A 203 2.30 -5.44 -1.98
C SER A 203 1.69 -4.13 -2.44
N VAL A 204 0.65 -3.62 -1.75
CA VAL A 204 -0.03 -2.36 -2.11
C VAL A 204 0.87 -1.13 -1.98
N GLY A 205 1.73 -1.05 -0.97
CA GLY A 205 2.65 0.08 -0.83
C GLY A 205 4.07 -0.24 -1.31
N LEU A 206 4.52 -1.50 -1.15
CA LEU A 206 5.88 -1.87 -1.53
C LEU A 206 6.08 -1.97 -3.04
N LEU A 207 5.05 -2.34 -3.82
CA LEU A 207 5.19 -2.45 -5.27
C LEU A 207 5.35 -1.09 -5.95
N PRO A 208 4.50 -0.07 -5.69
CA PRO A 208 4.73 1.26 -6.27
C PRO A 208 6.07 1.86 -5.84
N LEU A 209 6.49 1.66 -4.58
CA LEU A 209 7.83 2.06 -4.12
C LEU A 209 8.93 1.44 -4.97
N ALA A 210 8.88 0.12 -5.19
CA ALA A 210 9.86 -0.59 -6.01
C ALA A 210 9.84 -0.14 -7.47
N ILE A 211 8.66 0.10 -8.05
CA ILE A 211 8.48 0.58 -9.43
C ILE A 211 9.13 1.96 -9.60
N LEU A 212 8.93 2.86 -8.66
CA LEU A 212 9.50 4.21 -8.67
C LEU A 212 11.00 4.25 -8.26
N GLY A 213 11.62 3.11 -8.01
CA GLY A 213 13.05 3.02 -7.70
C GLY A 213 13.42 3.21 -6.25
N GLY A 214 12.44 3.30 -5.35
CA GLY A 214 12.70 3.38 -3.92
C GLY A 214 13.30 2.08 -3.35
N ASP A 215 14.13 2.20 -2.32
CA ASP A 215 14.75 1.06 -1.65
C ASP A 215 13.77 0.38 -0.68
N VAL A 216 13.10 -0.66 -1.17
CA VAL A 216 12.16 -1.49 -0.39
C VAL A 216 12.83 -2.05 0.86
N SER A 217 14.10 -2.43 0.79
CA SER A 217 14.81 -3.02 1.93
C SER A 217 15.04 -2.01 3.04
N SER A 218 15.44 -0.79 2.70
CA SER A 218 15.59 0.31 3.65
C SER A 218 14.24 0.76 4.23
N PHE A 219 13.19 0.83 3.40
CA PHE A 219 11.85 1.17 3.87
C PHE A 219 11.32 0.17 4.90
N VAL A 220 11.44 -1.12 4.62
CA VAL A 220 11.06 -2.21 5.53
C VAL A 220 11.93 -2.23 6.78
N ARG A 221 13.23 -1.93 6.65
CA ARG A 221 14.15 -1.84 7.80
C ARG A 221 13.70 -0.76 8.78
N GLY A 222 13.32 0.43 8.30
CA GLY A 222 12.79 1.49 9.17
C GLY A 222 11.56 1.05 9.97
N ALA A 223 10.64 0.29 9.36
CA ALA A 223 9.50 -0.28 10.06
C ALA A 223 9.91 -1.27 11.17
N LYS A 224 10.89 -2.14 10.89
CA LYS A 224 11.40 -3.10 11.88
C LYS A 224 12.13 -2.42 13.03
N GLU A 225 12.90 -1.38 12.76
CA GLU A 225 13.56 -0.57 13.77
C GLU A 225 12.53 0.10 14.69
N MET A 226 11.46 0.67 14.11
CA MET A 226 10.38 1.26 14.90
C MET A 226 9.62 0.20 15.70
N ASP A 227 9.33 -0.95 15.11
CA ASP A 227 8.69 -2.07 15.82
C ASP A 227 9.50 -2.49 17.04
N THR A 228 10.82 -2.61 16.89
CA THR A 228 11.74 -2.94 18.01
C THR A 228 11.66 -1.89 19.12
N LEU A 229 11.62 -0.61 18.77
CA LEU A 229 11.49 0.47 19.76
C LEU A 229 10.14 0.40 20.51
N CYS A 230 9.06 0.09 19.81
CA CYS A 230 7.72 -0.01 20.40
C CYS A 230 7.53 -1.25 21.29
N GLN A 231 8.38 -2.27 21.17
CA GLN A 231 8.33 -3.46 22.03
C GLN A 231 8.96 -3.25 23.42
N HIS A 232 9.71 -2.17 23.59
CA HIS A 232 10.32 -1.81 24.86
C HIS A 232 9.59 -0.60 25.47
N PRO A 233 8.49 -0.80 26.23
CA PRO A 233 7.84 0.30 26.90
C PRO A 233 8.79 0.96 27.90
N LEU A 234 8.85 2.28 27.87
CA LEU A 234 9.68 3.15 28.70
C LEU A 234 9.53 2.91 30.20
#